data_d2666869c57f42d9b46970054a03af00
#
_entry.id   d2666869c57f42d9b46970054a03af00
#
_cell.length_a   1.000
_cell.length_b   1.000
_cell.length_c   1.000
_cell.angle_alpha   90.00
_cell.angle_beta   90.00
_cell.angle_gamma   90.00
#
_symmetry.space_group_name_H-M   'P 1'
#
loop_
_entity.id
_entity.type
_entity.pdbx_description
1 polymer ?
#
loop_
_entity_poly.entity_id
_entity_poly.type
_entity_poly.pdbx_seq_one_letter_code
_entity_poly.pdbx_strand_id
1 'polypeptide(L)'
;MLPVGYFPCTQDPPHGDNVAGLIDELIEQAELCEQVGFDGFYFTEHHQQEDGYLPAPVLMAGMIGMRTKRIKVGTCVLLAPLYHPVRLAEDIAVVDQATKGRMVAAVGIAYQPHDFDAFGVPIKQRAKRTEECVEVLRHAWTGEAFSYPSRYHTIDNVRVTPKPFQDGGPPIWMAGWVPAGLERAGRMGDGWIADPIQSLPVIKDYADQYRAEAKKHGRKPFVVLMRDCVIGADWQACVAKSDPTMLTHRWYYHYGAYVKDDYLKDVKSPDDLTFELAAKDRLIAGSPEQCLEQLLMWKEAIKPDYVMLRMRQPGGPPQAEALADIRLFGEKVIPNL
;
A
#
# COMPACT_ATOMS: atom_id res chain seq x y z
N MET A 1 -7.63 18.10 8.36
CA MET A 1 -6.73 17.83 7.22
C MET A 1 -6.72 16.32 6.98
N LEU A 2 -6.94 15.85 5.77
CA LEU A 2 -6.88 14.42 5.43
C LEU A 2 -5.39 14.02 5.27
N PRO A 3 -4.87 13.06 6.07
CA PRO A 3 -3.47 12.68 5.97
C PRO A 3 -3.19 11.94 4.66
N VAL A 4 -2.03 12.21 4.06
CA VAL A 4 -1.60 11.65 2.77
C VAL A 4 -0.26 10.94 2.95
N GLY A 5 -0.23 9.65 2.61
CA GLY A 5 0.99 8.87 2.49
C GLY A 5 1.43 8.70 1.04
N TYR A 6 2.68 8.34 0.88
CA TYR A 6 3.29 8.02 -0.40
C TYR A 6 3.75 6.57 -0.40
N PHE A 7 3.52 5.86 -1.50
CA PHE A 7 4.15 4.56 -1.75
C PHE A 7 4.86 4.61 -3.11
N PRO A 8 6.18 4.46 -3.09
CA PRO A 8 7.01 4.63 -4.28
C PRO A 8 6.99 3.40 -5.18
N CYS A 9 7.50 3.57 -6.40
CA CYS A 9 8.02 2.46 -7.19
C CYS A 9 9.28 1.90 -6.51
N THR A 10 9.32 0.59 -6.31
CA THR A 10 10.45 -0.14 -5.70
C THR A 10 11.15 -1.07 -6.70
N GLN A 11 11.05 -0.75 -7.99
CA GLN A 11 11.56 -1.51 -9.13
C GLN A 11 12.56 -0.68 -9.92
N ASP A 12 13.55 -1.35 -10.50
CA ASP A 12 14.57 -0.78 -11.39
C ASP A 12 14.56 -1.51 -12.74
N PRO A 13 13.50 -1.29 -13.58
CA PRO A 13 13.37 -1.97 -14.86
C PRO A 13 14.48 -1.54 -15.84
N PRO A 14 14.86 -2.41 -16.80
CA PRO A 14 14.24 -3.72 -17.02
C PRO A 14 14.84 -4.88 -16.20
N HIS A 15 16.06 -4.77 -15.63
CA HIS A 15 16.80 -5.90 -15.08
C HIS A 15 17.33 -5.71 -13.65
N GLY A 16 17.01 -4.61 -12.99
CA GLY A 16 17.51 -4.35 -11.64
C GLY A 16 19.01 -4.06 -11.58
N ASP A 17 19.56 -3.43 -12.60
CA ASP A 17 21.00 -3.19 -12.72
C ASP A 17 21.52 -2.13 -11.75
N ASN A 18 20.63 -1.26 -11.24
CA ASN A 18 20.99 -0.15 -10.34
C ASN A 18 20.10 -0.08 -9.07
N VAL A 19 19.85 -1.22 -8.44
CA VAL A 19 19.05 -1.27 -7.18
C VAL A 19 19.68 -0.41 -6.06
N ALA A 20 21.00 -0.31 -5.99
CA ALA A 20 21.67 0.56 -5.03
C ALA A 20 21.28 2.05 -5.24
N GLY A 21 21.31 2.53 -6.47
CA GLY A 21 20.84 3.88 -6.81
C GLY A 21 19.35 4.07 -6.55
N LEU A 22 18.51 3.06 -6.82
CA LEU A 22 17.09 3.09 -6.47
C LEU A 22 16.88 3.29 -4.95
N ILE A 23 17.65 2.61 -4.10
CA ILE A 23 17.57 2.78 -2.65
C ILE A 23 17.91 4.22 -2.24
N ASP A 24 18.97 4.80 -2.83
CA ASP A 24 19.34 6.20 -2.57
C ASP A 24 18.23 7.17 -3.01
N GLU A 25 17.62 6.93 -4.19
CA GLU A 25 16.46 7.70 -4.68
C GLU A 25 15.27 7.62 -3.72
N LEU A 26 14.97 6.43 -3.18
CA LEU A 26 13.87 6.22 -2.23
C LEU A 26 14.10 6.96 -0.91
N ILE A 27 15.33 7.01 -0.43
CA ILE A 27 15.71 7.79 0.76
C ILE A 27 15.47 9.28 0.50
N GLU A 28 15.94 9.82 -0.64
CA GLU A 28 15.73 11.21 -1.01
C GLU A 28 14.23 11.56 -1.15
N GLN A 29 13.45 10.70 -1.79
CA GLN A 29 11.99 10.88 -1.89
C GLN A 29 11.33 10.93 -0.51
N ALA A 30 11.71 10.04 0.41
CA ALA A 30 11.12 10.00 1.75
C ALA A 30 11.46 11.24 2.60
N GLU A 31 12.72 11.72 2.51
CA GLU A 31 13.15 12.94 3.17
C GLU A 31 12.38 14.16 2.62
N LEU A 32 12.19 14.22 1.30
CA LEU A 32 11.38 15.27 0.67
C LEU A 32 9.90 15.16 1.07
N CYS A 33 9.31 13.96 1.04
CA CYS A 33 7.93 13.74 1.49
C CYS A 33 7.70 14.30 2.90
N GLU A 34 8.62 14.03 3.84
CA GLU A 34 8.55 14.58 5.19
C GLU A 34 8.63 16.11 5.21
N GLN A 35 9.48 16.72 4.36
CA GLN A 35 9.64 18.16 4.27
C GLN A 35 8.39 18.87 3.77
N VAL A 36 7.73 18.28 2.78
CA VAL A 36 6.58 18.92 2.09
C VAL A 36 5.20 18.46 2.62
N GLY A 37 5.18 17.71 3.74
CA GLY A 37 3.95 17.48 4.50
C GLY A 37 3.23 16.17 4.24
N PHE A 38 3.83 15.19 3.58
CA PHE A 38 3.29 13.83 3.58
C PHE A 38 3.35 13.22 4.99
N ASP A 39 2.34 12.39 5.32
CA ASP A 39 2.19 11.77 6.63
C ASP A 39 2.87 10.39 6.73
N GLY A 40 3.12 9.71 5.62
CA GLY A 40 3.69 8.37 5.61
C GLY A 40 4.40 7.99 4.32
N PHE A 41 5.27 6.97 4.43
CA PHE A 41 6.02 6.39 3.31
C PHE A 41 6.00 4.86 3.42
N TYR A 42 5.47 4.17 2.39
CA TYR A 42 5.09 2.77 2.49
C TYR A 42 5.66 1.94 1.36
N PHE A 43 6.06 0.70 1.63
CA PHE A 43 6.71 -0.19 0.69
C PHE A 43 5.84 -1.37 0.31
N THR A 44 5.82 -1.67 -0.97
CA THR A 44 5.21 -2.87 -1.55
C THR A 44 6.16 -4.06 -1.45
N GLU A 45 5.67 -5.28 -1.73
CA GLU A 45 6.47 -6.51 -1.71
C GLU A 45 6.08 -7.40 -2.88
N HIS A 46 7.09 -7.84 -3.65
CA HIS A 46 7.04 -8.97 -4.57
C HIS A 46 8.40 -9.64 -4.62
N HIS A 47 8.41 -10.90 -5.02
CA HIS A 47 9.63 -11.71 -5.03
C HIS A 47 9.97 -12.17 -6.44
N GLN A 48 11.26 -12.50 -6.68
CA GLN A 48 11.78 -13.10 -7.91
C GLN A 48 11.45 -12.29 -9.18
N GLN A 49 11.37 -10.97 -9.06
CA GLN A 49 11.17 -10.08 -10.21
C GLN A 49 12.51 -9.74 -10.83
N GLU A 50 12.64 -9.88 -12.17
CA GLU A 50 13.89 -9.60 -12.91
C GLU A 50 14.30 -8.12 -12.81
N ASP A 51 13.35 -7.22 -12.61
CA ASP A 51 13.55 -5.78 -12.48
C ASP A 51 14.01 -5.33 -11.08
N GLY A 52 14.50 -6.25 -10.25
CA GLY A 52 15.04 -5.92 -8.94
C GLY A 52 14.03 -5.39 -7.92
N TYR A 53 12.74 -5.72 -8.09
CA TYR A 53 11.69 -5.35 -7.13
C TYR A 53 12.12 -5.62 -5.70
N LEU A 54 12.13 -4.60 -4.84
CA LEU A 54 12.61 -4.75 -3.45
C LEU A 54 11.69 -5.68 -2.63
N PRO A 55 12.21 -6.82 -2.15
CA PRO A 55 11.38 -7.86 -1.57
C PRO A 55 11.25 -7.78 -0.04
N ALA A 56 11.83 -6.75 0.60
CA ALA A 56 11.95 -6.65 2.06
C ALA A 56 11.34 -5.35 2.61
N PRO A 57 10.00 -5.18 2.57
CA PRO A 57 9.36 -3.90 2.89
C PRO A 57 9.56 -3.46 4.34
N VAL A 58 9.66 -4.39 5.31
CA VAL A 58 9.92 -4.06 6.72
C VAL A 58 11.33 -3.50 6.91
N LEU A 59 12.31 -4.10 6.22
CA LEU A 59 13.70 -3.60 6.25
C LEU A 59 13.78 -2.20 5.65
N MET A 60 13.15 -1.98 4.49
CA MET A 60 13.09 -0.66 3.85
C MET A 60 12.41 0.38 4.74
N ALA A 61 11.30 0.02 5.39
CA ALA A 61 10.61 0.90 6.34
C ALA A 61 11.54 1.30 7.50
N GLY A 62 12.35 0.36 8.00
CA GLY A 62 13.37 0.64 9.03
C GLY A 62 14.43 1.62 8.55
N MET A 63 14.98 1.42 7.35
CA MET A 63 16.00 2.31 6.76
C MET A 63 15.47 3.73 6.59
N ILE A 64 14.29 3.90 6.01
CA ILE A 64 13.64 5.21 5.87
C ILE A 64 13.30 5.82 7.23
N GLY A 65 12.83 5.01 8.17
CA GLY A 65 12.52 5.45 9.51
C GLY A 65 13.71 6.07 10.27
N MET A 66 14.92 5.59 10.00
CA MET A 66 16.14 6.15 10.57
C MET A 66 16.56 7.47 9.91
N ARG A 67 16.14 7.73 8.67
CA ARG A 67 16.43 8.96 7.92
C ARG A 67 15.41 10.07 8.17
N THR A 68 14.23 9.73 8.65
CA THR A 68 13.09 10.64 8.89
C THR A 68 12.78 10.77 10.38
N LYS A 69 11.97 11.77 10.77
CA LYS A 69 11.67 12.06 12.19
C LYS A 69 10.20 12.03 12.56
N ARG A 70 9.29 12.33 11.61
CA ARG A 70 7.85 12.51 11.86
C ARG A 70 6.98 11.58 11.04
N ILE A 71 7.34 11.39 9.77
CA ILE A 71 6.58 10.62 8.80
C ILE A 71 6.43 9.16 9.27
N LYS A 72 5.26 8.60 9.14
CA LYS A 72 5.03 7.17 9.34
C LYS A 72 5.79 6.36 8.31
N VAL A 73 6.19 5.16 8.67
CA VAL A 73 6.82 4.22 7.76
C VAL A 73 6.12 2.88 7.83
N GLY A 74 6.07 2.14 6.74
CA GLY A 74 5.38 0.86 6.79
C GLY A 74 5.36 0.11 5.47
N THR A 75 4.47 -0.84 5.41
CA THR A 75 4.28 -1.71 4.25
C THR A 75 2.97 -1.40 3.53
N CYS A 76 2.87 -1.71 2.23
CA CYS A 76 1.66 -1.48 1.43
C CYS A 76 1.61 -2.40 0.18
N VAL A 77 1.52 -3.70 0.39
CA VAL A 77 1.35 -4.47 1.60
C VAL A 77 2.44 -5.53 1.68
N LEU A 78 2.81 -6.00 2.88
CA LEU A 78 3.63 -7.20 3.02
C LEU A 78 2.78 -8.45 2.76
N LEU A 79 3.42 -9.48 2.24
CA LEU A 79 2.78 -10.74 1.85
C LEU A 79 2.75 -11.71 3.04
N ALA A 80 1.88 -11.44 4.01
CA ALA A 80 1.82 -12.14 5.30
C ALA A 80 1.88 -13.68 5.24
N PRO A 81 1.28 -14.38 4.24
CA PRO A 81 1.35 -15.85 4.16
C PRO A 81 2.75 -16.43 4.01
N LEU A 82 3.72 -15.63 3.53
CA LEU A 82 5.08 -16.09 3.23
C LEU A 82 6.00 -16.03 4.45
N TYR A 83 5.57 -15.38 5.53
CA TYR A 83 6.38 -15.19 6.73
C TYR A 83 6.11 -16.24 7.81
N HIS A 84 7.16 -16.54 8.58
CA HIS A 84 6.98 -17.10 9.91
C HIS A 84 6.50 -15.96 10.83
N PRO A 85 5.29 -16.07 11.45
CA PRO A 85 4.68 -14.91 12.10
C PRO A 85 5.43 -14.40 13.33
N VAL A 86 6.14 -15.28 14.05
CA VAL A 86 6.97 -14.88 15.20
C VAL A 86 8.16 -14.04 14.71
N ARG A 87 8.84 -14.46 13.63
CA ARG A 87 9.95 -13.69 13.06
C ARG A 87 9.48 -12.33 12.57
N LEU A 88 8.36 -12.29 11.87
CA LEU A 88 7.76 -11.04 11.42
C LEU A 88 7.41 -10.10 12.59
N ALA A 89 6.89 -10.66 13.69
CA ALA A 89 6.58 -9.89 14.89
C ALA A 89 7.83 -9.22 15.49
N GLU A 90 8.96 -9.94 15.52
CA GLU A 90 10.26 -9.43 15.99
C GLU A 90 10.76 -8.30 15.07
N ASP A 91 10.77 -8.51 13.77
CA ASP A 91 11.26 -7.52 12.79
C ASP A 91 10.44 -6.22 12.86
N ILE A 92 9.11 -6.31 12.90
CA ILE A 92 8.23 -5.15 13.02
C ILE A 92 8.43 -4.45 14.38
N ALA A 93 8.58 -5.19 15.47
CA ALA A 93 8.78 -4.60 16.79
C ALA A 93 10.11 -3.83 16.87
N VAL A 94 11.18 -4.34 16.26
CA VAL A 94 12.48 -3.65 16.17
C VAL A 94 12.36 -2.35 15.38
N VAL A 95 11.69 -2.38 14.21
CA VAL A 95 11.46 -1.17 13.41
C VAL A 95 10.60 -0.17 14.16
N ASP A 96 9.56 -0.62 14.87
CA ASP A 96 8.70 0.26 15.66
C ASP A 96 9.44 0.93 16.82
N GLN A 97 10.33 0.20 17.51
CA GLN A 97 11.23 0.77 18.52
C GLN A 97 12.18 1.80 17.92
N ALA A 98 12.85 1.46 16.79
CA ALA A 98 13.79 2.34 16.12
C ALA A 98 13.14 3.64 15.62
N THR A 99 11.89 3.55 15.18
CA THR A 99 11.10 4.68 14.66
C THR A 99 10.27 5.39 15.73
N LYS A 100 10.31 4.92 16.98
CA LYS A 100 9.56 5.49 18.12
C LYS A 100 8.05 5.56 17.85
N GLY A 101 7.48 4.43 17.39
CA GLY A 101 6.05 4.29 17.22
C GLY A 101 5.50 4.85 15.89
N ARG A 102 6.33 4.93 14.84
CA ARG A 102 5.88 5.38 13.51
C ARG A 102 5.62 4.24 12.52
N MET A 103 5.82 2.98 12.94
CA MET A 103 5.58 1.82 12.09
C MET A 103 4.09 1.55 11.87
N VAL A 104 3.73 1.18 10.65
CA VAL A 104 2.40 0.67 10.25
C VAL A 104 2.60 -0.66 9.53
N ALA A 105 1.92 -1.71 9.97
CA ALA A 105 1.98 -3.03 9.36
C ALA A 105 0.77 -3.23 8.43
N ALA A 106 0.92 -2.93 7.14
CA ALA A 106 -0.13 -3.24 6.18
C ALA A 106 0.12 -4.59 5.51
N VAL A 107 -0.89 -5.47 5.56
CA VAL A 107 -0.77 -6.88 5.15
C VAL A 107 -1.72 -7.24 4.03
N GLY A 108 -1.27 -8.13 3.14
CA GLY A 108 -2.05 -8.72 2.07
C GLY A 108 -1.91 -10.23 2.01
N ILE A 109 -2.83 -10.87 1.25
CA ILE A 109 -2.84 -12.33 1.09
C ILE A 109 -1.94 -12.83 -0.03
N ALA A 110 -1.29 -11.95 -0.78
CA ALA A 110 -0.59 -12.22 -2.05
C ALA A 110 -1.47 -12.85 -3.14
N TYR A 111 -0.99 -12.87 -4.38
CA TYR A 111 -1.77 -13.43 -5.50
C TYR A 111 -0.90 -14.05 -6.60
N GLN A 112 0.39 -13.73 -6.69
CA GLN A 112 1.27 -14.25 -7.75
C GLN A 112 1.77 -15.66 -7.36
N PRO A 113 1.57 -16.69 -8.19
CA PRO A 113 1.96 -18.06 -7.85
C PRO A 113 3.46 -18.23 -7.56
N HIS A 114 4.32 -17.54 -8.31
CA HIS A 114 5.78 -17.66 -8.14
C HIS A 114 6.27 -17.12 -6.78
N ASP A 115 5.59 -16.12 -6.20
CA ASP A 115 5.89 -15.67 -4.83
C ASP A 115 5.75 -16.84 -3.83
N PHE A 116 4.70 -17.67 -4.00
CA PHE A 116 4.44 -18.81 -3.12
C PHE A 116 5.37 -19.99 -3.36
N ASP A 117 5.67 -20.28 -4.64
CA ASP A 117 6.48 -21.44 -5.03
C ASP A 117 7.90 -21.33 -4.45
N ALA A 118 8.49 -20.12 -4.46
CA ALA A 118 9.82 -19.89 -3.89
C ALA A 118 9.90 -20.15 -2.38
N PHE A 119 8.83 -19.91 -1.65
CA PHE A 119 8.78 -20.10 -0.21
C PHE A 119 8.16 -21.46 0.19
N GLY A 120 7.81 -22.32 -0.78
CA GLY A 120 7.19 -23.61 -0.52
C GLY A 120 5.83 -23.51 0.18
N VAL A 121 5.13 -22.40 -0.02
CA VAL A 121 3.83 -22.14 0.62
C VAL A 121 2.71 -22.42 -0.39
N PRO A 122 1.78 -23.34 -0.09
CA PRO A 122 0.65 -23.57 -0.97
C PRO A 122 -0.27 -22.34 -1.07
N ILE A 123 -0.43 -21.77 -2.28
CA ILE A 123 -1.23 -20.55 -2.51
C ILE A 123 -2.67 -20.67 -1.99
N LYS A 124 -3.25 -21.88 -1.97
CA LYS A 124 -4.60 -22.14 -1.43
C LYS A 124 -4.71 -21.88 0.07
N GLN A 125 -3.59 -21.83 0.79
CA GLN A 125 -3.54 -21.57 2.23
C GLN A 125 -3.42 -20.07 2.55
N ARG A 126 -3.21 -19.20 1.55
CA ARG A 126 -2.85 -17.78 1.75
C ARG A 126 -3.77 -17.03 2.71
N ALA A 127 -5.09 -17.20 2.59
CA ALA A 127 -6.05 -16.50 3.44
C ALA A 127 -5.92 -16.91 4.91
N LYS A 128 -5.86 -18.22 5.18
CA LYS A 128 -5.75 -18.74 6.55
C LYS A 128 -4.39 -18.45 7.18
N ARG A 129 -3.31 -18.53 6.41
CA ARG A 129 -1.99 -18.13 6.89
C ARG A 129 -1.94 -16.64 7.26
N THR A 130 -2.58 -15.77 6.49
CA THR A 130 -2.71 -14.34 6.83
C THR A 130 -3.50 -14.14 8.12
N GLU A 131 -4.61 -14.84 8.30
CA GLU A 131 -5.41 -14.76 9.52
C GLU A 131 -4.59 -15.18 10.75
N GLU A 132 -3.94 -16.36 10.70
CA GLU A 132 -3.06 -16.80 11.78
C GLU A 132 -1.88 -15.84 12.03
N CYS A 133 -1.30 -15.29 10.95
CA CYS A 133 -0.22 -14.31 11.08
C CYS A 133 -0.68 -13.08 11.87
N VAL A 134 -1.81 -12.48 11.52
CA VAL A 134 -2.35 -11.30 12.22
C VAL A 134 -2.65 -11.61 13.69
N GLU A 135 -3.23 -12.77 13.99
CA GLU A 135 -3.50 -13.17 15.38
C GLU A 135 -2.20 -13.36 16.18
N VAL A 136 -1.22 -14.03 15.59
CA VAL A 136 0.09 -14.25 16.23
C VAL A 136 0.82 -12.93 16.47
N LEU A 137 0.80 -11.98 15.51
CA LEU A 137 1.37 -10.64 15.69
C LEU A 137 0.78 -9.95 16.94
N ARG A 138 -0.55 -10.00 17.11
CA ARG A 138 -1.22 -9.38 18.26
C ARG A 138 -0.84 -10.03 19.58
N HIS A 139 -0.73 -11.35 19.63
CA HIS A 139 -0.25 -12.05 20.82
C HIS A 139 1.22 -11.73 21.13
N ALA A 140 2.07 -11.77 20.10
CA ALA A 140 3.50 -11.52 20.22
C ALA A 140 3.82 -10.12 20.77
N TRP A 141 3.06 -9.11 20.34
CA TRP A 141 3.29 -7.71 20.71
C TRP A 141 2.83 -7.35 22.13
N THR A 142 2.15 -8.25 22.85
CA THR A 142 1.89 -8.06 24.27
C THR A 142 3.20 -8.10 25.10
N GLY A 143 4.24 -8.77 24.59
CA GLY A 143 5.48 -9.03 25.31
C GLY A 143 5.38 -10.17 26.34
N GLU A 144 4.21 -10.80 26.49
CA GLU A 144 4.01 -11.96 27.34
C GLU A 144 4.32 -13.26 26.59
N ALA A 145 4.64 -14.32 27.32
CA ALA A 145 4.79 -15.64 26.74
C ALA A 145 3.41 -16.18 26.33
N PHE A 146 3.33 -16.77 25.14
CA PHE A 146 2.09 -17.32 24.62
C PHE A 146 2.31 -18.60 23.82
N SER A 147 1.27 -19.41 23.73
CA SER A 147 1.15 -20.52 22.79
C SER A 147 -0.02 -20.25 21.86
N TYR A 148 0.12 -20.66 20.59
CA TYR A 148 -0.92 -20.48 19.58
C TYR A 148 -1.14 -21.79 18.81
N PRO A 149 -2.40 -22.25 18.64
CA PRO A 149 -2.70 -23.50 17.94
C PRO A 149 -2.61 -23.33 16.41
N SER A 150 -1.41 -22.96 15.93
CA SER A 150 -1.15 -22.77 14.50
C SER A 150 -1.24 -24.10 13.75
N ARG A 151 -1.78 -24.02 12.54
CA ARG A 151 -1.81 -25.14 11.58
C ARG A 151 -0.52 -25.27 10.78
N TYR A 152 0.31 -24.23 10.78
CA TYR A 152 1.44 -24.10 9.87
C TYR A 152 2.78 -23.95 10.59
N HIS A 153 2.77 -23.64 11.87
CA HIS A 153 3.96 -23.35 12.66
C HIS A 153 3.85 -23.97 14.07
N THR A 154 4.96 -24.32 14.67
CA THR A 154 4.98 -24.67 16.08
C THR A 154 5.20 -23.39 16.89
N ILE A 155 4.20 -22.98 17.66
CA ILE A 155 4.22 -21.78 18.51
C ILE A 155 3.79 -22.20 19.91
N ASP A 156 4.78 -22.56 20.73
CA ASP A 156 4.54 -23.03 22.10
C ASP A 156 5.48 -22.31 23.06
N ASN A 157 4.90 -21.66 24.07
CA ASN A 157 5.59 -20.89 25.10
C ASN A 157 6.61 -19.88 24.52
N VAL A 158 6.23 -19.18 23.44
CA VAL A 158 7.07 -18.20 22.74
C VAL A 158 6.90 -16.82 23.38
N ARG A 159 8.00 -16.08 23.53
CA ARG A 159 8.00 -14.66 23.93
C ARG A 159 8.76 -13.85 22.90
N VAL A 160 8.14 -12.80 22.39
CA VAL A 160 8.78 -11.84 21.47
C VAL A 160 9.32 -10.65 22.27
N THR A 161 10.61 -10.36 22.09
CA THR A 161 11.30 -9.22 22.68
C THR A 161 12.28 -8.61 21.68
N PRO A 162 12.38 -7.26 21.60
CA PRO A 162 11.60 -6.29 22.37
C PRO A 162 10.13 -6.30 21.98
N LYS A 163 9.24 -5.85 22.86
CA LYS A 163 7.89 -5.49 22.44
C LYS A 163 7.92 -4.19 21.63
N PRO A 164 6.91 -3.92 20.77
CA PRO A 164 6.81 -2.66 20.05
C PRO A 164 6.85 -1.43 20.95
N PHE A 165 7.18 -0.28 20.38
CA PHE A 165 7.11 1.02 21.05
C PHE A 165 5.64 1.44 21.23
N GLN A 166 4.79 1.18 20.23
CA GLN A 166 3.36 1.43 20.29
C GLN A 166 2.69 0.42 21.25
N ASP A 167 1.85 0.94 22.13
CA ASP A 167 1.07 0.07 23.02
C ASP A 167 0.08 -0.79 22.22
N GLY A 168 0.10 -2.11 22.45
CA GLY A 168 -0.66 -3.07 21.64
C GLY A 168 -0.07 -3.37 20.25
N GLY A 169 1.04 -2.74 19.88
CA GLY A 169 1.74 -2.90 18.61
C GLY A 169 1.31 -1.92 17.51
N PRO A 170 2.04 -1.91 16.38
CA PRO A 170 1.69 -1.11 15.21
C PRO A 170 0.29 -1.43 14.68
N PRO A 171 -0.45 -0.43 14.13
CA PRO A 171 -1.73 -0.71 13.52
C PRO A 171 -1.57 -1.66 12.34
N ILE A 172 -2.45 -2.65 12.24
CA ILE A 172 -2.49 -3.62 11.16
C ILE A 172 -3.57 -3.22 10.16
N TRP A 173 -3.16 -2.73 8.99
CA TRP A 173 -4.08 -2.47 7.88
C TRP A 173 -4.14 -3.67 6.95
N MET A 174 -5.32 -4.01 6.46
CA MET A 174 -5.52 -5.20 5.64
C MET A 174 -6.04 -4.82 4.26
N ALA A 175 -5.36 -5.31 3.21
CA ALA A 175 -5.85 -5.16 1.84
C ALA A 175 -6.91 -6.22 1.51
N GLY A 176 -7.92 -5.81 0.75
CA GLY A 176 -8.96 -6.72 0.28
C GLY A 176 -9.77 -6.12 -0.86
N TRP A 177 -9.95 -6.89 -1.95
CA TRP A 177 -10.60 -6.46 -3.20
C TRP A 177 -11.85 -7.29 -3.55
N VAL A 178 -12.17 -8.23 -2.68
CA VAL A 178 -13.33 -9.12 -2.85
C VAL A 178 -14.07 -9.24 -1.51
N PRO A 179 -15.36 -9.62 -1.49
CA PRO A 179 -16.14 -9.67 -0.25
C PRO A 179 -15.45 -10.40 0.92
N ALA A 180 -14.82 -11.55 0.67
CA ALA A 180 -14.07 -12.28 1.70
C ALA A 180 -12.83 -11.51 2.23
N GLY A 181 -12.25 -10.62 1.42
CA GLY A 181 -11.14 -9.72 1.83
C GLY A 181 -11.66 -8.58 2.69
N LEU A 182 -12.80 -7.99 2.32
CA LEU A 182 -13.48 -6.93 3.09
C LEU A 182 -13.94 -7.45 4.45
N GLU A 183 -14.54 -8.64 4.48
CA GLU A 183 -14.93 -9.34 5.72
C GLU A 183 -13.72 -9.53 6.65
N ARG A 184 -12.62 -10.06 6.12
CA ARG A 184 -11.39 -10.28 6.88
C ARG A 184 -10.84 -8.98 7.44
N ALA A 185 -10.75 -7.92 6.61
CA ALA A 185 -10.29 -6.62 7.05
C ALA A 185 -11.18 -6.04 8.15
N GLY A 186 -12.50 -6.12 8.02
CA GLY A 186 -13.46 -5.66 9.03
C GLY A 186 -13.39 -6.46 10.34
N ARG A 187 -13.16 -7.76 10.26
CA ARG A 187 -13.09 -8.66 11.40
C ARG A 187 -11.77 -8.53 12.18
N MET A 188 -10.64 -8.32 11.51
CA MET A 188 -9.31 -8.47 12.11
C MET A 188 -8.43 -7.22 12.01
N GLY A 189 -8.60 -6.40 10.97
CA GLY A 189 -7.76 -5.24 10.71
C GLY A 189 -8.08 -4.03 11.60
N ASP A 190 -7.09 -3.17 11.79
CA ASP A 190 -7.29 -1.83 12.36
C ASP A 190 -7.63 -0.81 11.25
N GLY A 191 -7.48 -1.22 9.99
CA GLY A 191 -7.87 -0.46 8.80
C GLY A 191 -8.00 -1.37 7.58
N TRP A 192 -8.70 -0.87 6.57
CA TRP A 192 -8.82 -1.50 5.26
C TRP A 192 -8.16 -0.63 4.20
N ILE A 193 -7.32 -1.25 3.35
CA ILE A 193 -6.70 -0.60 2.19
C ILE A 193 -7.52 -0.94 0.96
N ALA A 194 -8.10 0.09 0.35
CA ALA A 194 -8.76 0.00 -0.95
C ALA A 194 -7.71 -0.15 -2.06
N ASP A 195 -8.03 -0.95 -3.07
CA ASP A 195 -7.13 -1.08 -4.22
C ASP A 195 -7.07 0.22 -5.07
N PRO A 196 -5.97 0.44 -5.83
CA PRO A 196 -5.79 1.68 -6.60
C PRO A 196 -6.56 1.72 -7.93
N ILE A 197 -7.14 0.60 -8.37
CA ILE A 197 -7.57 0.42 -9.76
C ILE A 197 -9.09 0.50 -9.98
N GLN A 198 -9.89 0.30 -8.93
CA GLN A 198 -11.35 0.36 -9.09
C GLN A 198 -11.86 1.80 -9.12
N SER A 199 -12.98 1.98 -9.83
CA SER A 199 -13.68 3.25 -9.93
C SER A 199 -14.31 3.68 -8.61
N LEU A 200 -14.66 4.95 -8.50
CA LEU A 200 -15.27 5.53 -7.31
C LEU A 200 -16.56 4.79 -6.88
N PRO A 201 -17.52 4.43 -7.76
CA PRO A 201 -18.69 3.67 -7.35
C PRO A 201 -18.36 2.32 -6.73
N VAL A 202 -17.38 1.60 -7.30
CA VAL A 202 -16.96 0.28 -6.79
C VAL A 202 -16.29 0.41 -5.43
N ILE A 203 -15.36 1.36 -5.27
CA ILE A 203 -14.71 1.57 -3.98
C ILE A 203 -15.67 2.05 -2.91
N LYS A 204 -16.67 2.85 -3.29
CA LYS A 204 -17.72 3.27 -2.37
C LYS A 204 -18.49 2.07 -1.82
N ASP A 205 -18.92 1.17 -2.69
CA ASP A 205 -19.59 -0.07 -2.29
C ASP A 205 -18.71 -0.94 -1.37
N TYR A 206 -17.44 -1.11 -1.72
CA TYR A 206 -16.47 -1.85 -0.90
C TYR A 206 -16.25 -1.19 0.48
N ALA A 207 -16.16 0.12 0.54
CA ALA A 207 -16.00 0.85 1.79
C ALA A 207 -17.24 0.68 2.70
N ASP A 208 -18.44 0.69 2.12
CA ASP A 208 -19.67 0.48 2.86
C ASP A 208 -19.78 -0.96 3.39
N GLN A 209 -19.39 -1.99 2.59
CA GLN A 209 -19.29 -3.38 3.03
C GLN A 209 -18.28 -3.55 4.16
N TYR A 210 -17.05 -3.00 4.00
CA TYR A 210 -16.02 -3.04 5.03
C TYR A 210 -16.49 -2.40 6.34
N ARG A 211 -17.12 -1.21 6.29
CA ARG A 211 -17.63 -0.52 7.48
C ARG A 211 -18.70 -1.31 8.19
N ALA A 212 -19.60 -1.95 7.44
CA ALA A 212 -20.63 -2.80 8.01
C ALA A 212 -20.01 -3.98 8.76
N GLU A 213 -18.98 -4.62 8.16
CA GLU A 213 -18.30 -5.74 8.78
C GLU A 213 -17.48 -5.33 10.01
N ALA A 214 -16.74 -4.23 9.93
CA ALA A 214 -15.99 -3.69 11.08
C ALA A 214 -16.93 -3.40 12.27
N LYS A 215 -18.06 -2.76 12.00
CA LYS A 215 -19.09 -2.47 13.01
C LYS A 215 -19.69 -3.72 13.63
N LYS A 216 -19.95 -4.76 12.84
CA LYS A 216 -20.46 -6.07 13.29
C LYS A 216 -19.49 -6.72 14.30
N HIS A 217 -18.19 -6.49 14.15
CA HIS A 217 -17.15 -6.97 15.05
C HIS A 217 -16.73 -5.97 16.15
N GLY A 218 -17.50 -4.90 16.35
CA GLY A 218 -17.24 -3.89 17.37
C GLY A 218 -15.97 -3.05 17.13
N ARG A 219 -15.48 -3.03 15.88
CA ARG A 219 -14.26 -2.29 15.49
C ARG A 219 -14.66 -0.91 14.95
N LYS A 220 -13.80 0.08 15.21
CA LYS A 220 -13.90 1.39 14.57
C LYS A 220 -13.32 1.24 13.14
N PRO A 221 -14.13 1.49 12.09
CA PRO A 221 -13.62 1.39 10.73
C PRO A 221 -12.58 2.50 10.47
N PHE A 222 -11.55 2.15 9.71
CA PHE A 222 -10.52 3.06 9.21
C PHE A 222 -10.25 2.74 7.74
N VAL A 223 -10.56 3.66 6.84
CA VAL A 223 -10.47 3.46 5.39
C VAL A 223 -9.23 4.16 4.85
N VAL A 224 -8.34 3.39 4.23
CA VAL A 224 -7.17 3.88 3.51
C VAL A 224 -7.47 3.84 2.02
N LEU A 225 -7.63 5.00 1.40
CA LEU A 225 -7.85 5.13 -0.05
C LEU A 225 -6.50 5.14 -0.77
N MET A 226 -6.20 4.11 -1.54
CA MET A 226 -4.99 4.05 -2.35
C MET A 226 -5.29 4.49 -3.78
N ARG A 227 -4.46 5.39 -4.39
CA ARG A 227 -4.64 5.87 -5.75
C ARG A 227 -3.32 6.11 -6.45
N ASP A 228 -3.31 5.87 -7.75
CA ASP A 228 -2.26 6.38 -8.62
C ASP A 228 -2.49 7.86 -8.90
N CYS A 229 -1.40 8.63 -8.91
CA CYS A 229 -1.46 10.07 -9.12
C CYS A 229 -0.46 10.50 -10.19
N VAL A 230 -0.93 11.28 -11.16
CA VAL A 230 -0.12 11.91 -12.21
C VAL A 230 -0.36 13.42 -12.15
N ILE A 231 0.53 14.15 -11.48
CA ILE A 231 0.42 15.60 -11.32
C ILE A 231 1.33 16.32 -12.31
N GLY A 232 0.87 17.42 -12.88
CA GLY A 232 1.62 18.28 -13.79
C GLY A 232 1.12 19.70 -13.76
N ALA A 233 1.60 20.55 -14.67
CA ALA A 233 1.11 21.93 -14.81
C ALA A 233 -0.35 21.96 -15.26
N ASP A 234 -0.75 21.00 -16.09
CA ASP A 234 -2.08 20.83 -16.64
C ASP A 234 -2.31 19.38 -17.10
N TRP A 235 -3.48 19.10 -17.65
CA TRP A 235 -3.83 17.78 -18.18
C TRP A 235 -2.90 17.31 -19.31
N GLN A 236 -2.47 18.19 -20.20
CA GLN A 236 -1.59 17.82 -21.31
C GLN A 236 -0.20 17.38 -20.81
N ALA A 237 0.31 18.07 -19.81
CA ALA A 237 1.56 17.67 -19.14
C ALA A 237 1.43 16.27 -18.47
N CYS A 238 0.26 15.95 -17.91
CA CYS A 238 0.00 14.62 -17.36
C CYS A 238 -0.07 13.55 -18.46
N VAL A 239 -0.76 13.82 -19.56
CA VAL A 239 -0.83 12.90 -20.72
C VAL A 239 0.58 12.61 -21.25
N ALA A 240 1.42 13.63 -21.38
CA ALA A 240 2.79 13.48 -21.93
C ALA A 240 3.70 12.55 -21.10
N LYS A 241 3.41 12.34 -19.80
CA LYS A 241 4.19 11.48 -18.91
C LYS A 241 3.40 10.27 -18.38
N SER A 242 2.23 9.98 -18.95
CA SER A 242 1.33 8.94 -18.46
C SER A 242 1.74 7.51 -18.83
N ASP A 243 2.65 7.30 -19.77
CA ASP A 243 3.01 5.99 -20.32
C ASP A 243 3.34 4.95 -19.25
N PRO A 244 4.18 5.21 -18.22
CA PRO A 244 4.46 4.22 -17.17
C PRO A 244 3.21 3.85 -16.37
N THR A 245 2.36 4.83 -16.07
CA THR A 245 1.08 4.59 -15.38
C THR A 245 0.16 3.76 -16.27
N MET A 246 0.06 4.08 -17.56
CA MET A 246 -0.77 3.33 -18.50
C MET A 246 -0.29 1.91 -18.71
N LEU A 247 1.03 1.68 -18.74
CA LEU A 247 1.58 0.32 -18.79
C LEU A 247 1.10 -0.52 -17.60
N THR A 248 1.17 0.02 -16.39
CA THR A 248 0.67 -0.62 -15.17
C THR A 248 -0.85 -0.87 -15.23
N HIS A 249 -1.64 0.10 -15.66
CA HIS A 249 -3.10 -0.03 -15.74
C HIS A 249 -3.55 -1.00 -16.83
N ARG A 250 -2.87 -1.06 -17.97
CA ARG A 250 -3.09 -2.06 -19.03
C ARG A 250 -2.75 -3.46 -18.55
N TRP A 251 -1.70 -3.62 -17.75
CA TRP A 251 -1.37 -4.88 -17.10
C TRP A 251 -2.50 -5.35 -16.16
N TYR A 252 -3.00 -4.47 -15.27
CA TYR A 252 -4.14 -4.78 -14.41
C TYR A 252 -5.40 -5.13 -15.22
N TYR A 253 -5.65 -4.42 -16.32
CA TYR A 253 -6.77 -4.71 -17.20
C TYR A 253 -6.63 -6.11 -17.83
N HIS A 254 -5.44 -6.47 -18.31
CA HIS A 254 -5.13 -7.77 -18.88
C HIS A 254 -5.40 -8.91 -17.89
N TYR A 255 -5.03 -8.74 -16.63
CA TYR A 255 -5.27 -9.70 -15.56
C TYR A 255 -6.73 -9.75 -15.06
N GLY A 256 -7.64 -9.00 -15.67
CA GLY A 256 -9.05 -8.97 -15.29
C GLY A 256 -9.31 -8.34 -13.92
N ALA A 257 -8.39 -7.53 -13.43
CA ALA A 257 -8.52 -6.85 -12.14
C ALA A 257 -9.52 -5.69 -12.18
N TYR A 258 -9.80 -5.13 -13.36
CA TYR A 258 -10.78 -4.06 -13.52
C TYR A 258 -12.22 -4.59 -13.41
N VAL A 259 -13.02 -4.00 -12.54
CA VAL A 259 -14.48 -4.08 -12.65
C VAL A 259 -14.87 -3.16 -13.81
N LYS A 260 -15.60 -3.70 -14.78
CA LYS A 260 -15.96 -2.96 -16.01
C LYS A 260 -17.14 -2.05 -15.73
N ASP A 261 -16.88 -0.74 -15.71
CA ASP A 261 -17.94 0.27 -15.73
C ASP A 261 -18.52 0.43 -17.15
N ASP A 262 -19.71 1.01 -17.26
CA ASP A 262 -20.40 1.19 -18.54
C ASP A 262 -19.55 1.95 -19.59
N TYR A 263 -18.73 2.91 -19.16
CA TYR A 263 -17.86 3.65 -20.07
C TYR A 263 -16.64 2.86 -20.56
N LEU A 264 -16.37 1.68 -20.00
CA LEU A 264 -15.36 0.75 -20.48
C LEU A 264 -15.93 -0.36 -21.39
N LYS A 265 -17.23 -0.33 -21.73
CA LYS A 265 -17.89 -1.37 -22.53
C LYS A 265 -17.24 -1.58 -23.91
N ASP A 266 -16.65 -0.55 -24.46
CA ASP A 266 -16.02 -0.59 -25.78
C ASP A 266 -14.52 -0.91 -25.73
N VAL A 267 -13.91 -0.97 -24.54
CA VAL A 267 -12.54 -1.43 -24.33
C VAL A 267 -12.52 -2.97 -24.48
N LYS A 268 -11.90 -3.45 -25.56
CA LYS A 268 -11.84 -4.90 -25.89
C LYS A 268 -10.49 -5.50 -25.50
N SER A 269 -9.44 -4.70 -25.54
CA SER A 269 -8.07 -5.11 -25.22
C SER A 269 -7.41 -4.10 -24.29
N PRO A 270 -6.28 -4.45 -23.63
CA PRO A 270 -5.51 -3.47 -22.87
C PRO A 270 -5.09 -2.23 -23.66
N ASP A 271 -4.83 -2.38 -24.98
CA ASP A 271 -4.38 -1.29 -25.83
C ASP A 271 -5.48 -0.26 -26.11
N ASP A 272 -6.75 -0.64 -26.03
CA ASP A 272 -7.89 0.28 -26.16
C ASP A 272 -8.07 1.16 -24.92
N LEU A 273 -7.39 0.84 -23.79
CA LEU A 273 -7.47 1.63 -22.58
C LEU A 273 -6.61 2.88 -22.72
N THR A 274 -7.26 4.04 -22.93
CA THR A 274 -6.59 5.34 -22.97
C THR A 274 -6.39 5.93 -21.58
N PHE A 275 -5.53 6.96 -21.46
CA PHE A 275 -5.31 7.63 -20.18
C PHE A 275 -6.60 8.29 -19.65
N GLU A 276 -7.40 8.88 -20.52
CA GLU A 276 -8.68 9.48 -20.16
C GLU A 276 -9.66 8.45 -19.57
N LEU A 277 -9.73 7.26 -20.20
CA LEU A 277 -10.59 6.17 -19.71
C LEU A 277 -10.07 5.59 -18.38
N ALA A 278 -8.76 5.42 -18.24
CA ALA A 278 -8.15 4.94 -17.01
C ALA A 278 -8.26 5.98 -15.87
N ALA A 279 -8.14 7.27 -16.19
CA ALA A 279 -8.22 8.34 -15.20
C ALA A 279 -9.65 8.56 -14.68
N LYS A 280 -10.64 8.29 -15.50
CA LYS A 280 -12.04 8.56 -15.15
C LYS A 280 -12.44 7.79 -13.88
N ASP A 281 -12.75 8.53 -12.81
CA ASP A 281 -13.17 8.00 -11.49
C ASP A 281 -12.16 7.01 -10.84
N ARG A 282 -10.89 7.00 -11.29
CA ARG A 282 -9.86 6.08 -10.76
C ARG A 282 -8.58 6.78 -10.34
N LEU A 283 -7.95 7.53 -11.24
CA LEU A 283 -6.69 8.19 -10.94
C LEU A 283 -6.93 9.58 -10.32
N ILE A 284 -5.88 10.09 -9.69
CA ILE A 284 -5.77 11.51 -9.39
C ILE A 284 -4.84 12.09 -10.44
N ALA A 285 -5.36 12.92 -11.35
CA ALA A 285 -4.56 13.41 -12.48
C ALA A 285 -4.90 14.86 -12.88
N GLY A 286 -3.87 15.67 -13.21
CA GLY A 286 -4.03 17.03 -13.69
C GLY A 286 -3.15 18.05 -12.97
N SER A 287 -3.57 19.32 -13.02
CA SER A 287 -2.95 20.39 -12.26
C SER A 287 -3.15 20.19 -10.75
N PRO A 288 -2.43 20.90 -9.87
CA PRO A 288 -2.66 20.86 -8.43
C PRO A 288 -4.12 21.10 -8.05
N GLU A 289 -4.80 22.04 -8.71
CA GLU A 289 -6.21 22.36 -8.46
C GLU A 289 -7.12 21.20 -8.88
N GLN A 290 -6.86 20.57 -10.03
CA GLN A 290 -7.60 19.39 -10.50
C GLN A 290 -7.38 18.19 -9.59
N CYS A 291 -6.15 17.96 -9.13
CA CYS A 291 -5.84 16.88 -8.16
C CYS A 291 -6.57 17.12 -6.83
N LEU A 292 -6.59 18.37 -6.35
CA LEU A 292 -7.33 18.73 -5.13
C LEU A 292 -8.84 18.50 -5.30
N GLU A 293 -9.43 18.96 -6.39
CA GLU A 293 -10.86 18.76 -6.68
C GLU A 293 -11.23 17.28 -6.69
N GLN A 294 -10.45 16.45 -7.36
CA GLN A 294 -10.65 14.99 -7.40
C GLN A 294 -10.53 14.38 -6.02
N LEU A 295 -9.54 14.75 -5.22
CA LEU A 295 -9.39 14.25 -3.86
C LEU A 295 -10.55 14.68 -2.94
N LEU A 296 -11.06 15.89 -3.10
CA LEU A 296 -12.24 16.35 -2.36
C LEU A 296 -13.50 15.59 -2.79
N MET A 297 -13.66 15.25 -4.07
CA MET A 297 -14.71 14.37 -4.56
C MET A 297 -14.62 12.97 -3.90
N TRP A 298 -13.45 12.36 -3.88
CA TRP A 298 -13.21 11.09 -3.20
C TRP A 298 -13.47 11.18 -1.69
N LYS A 299 -13.04 12.27 -1.05
CA LYS A 299 -13.25 12.54 0.37
C LYS A 299 -14.73 12.62 0.71
N GLU A 300 -15.54 13.30 -0.08
CA GLU A 300 -16.97 13.40 0.12
C GLU A 300 -17.68 12.06 -0.09
N ALA A 301 -17.35 11.35 -1.17
CA ALA A 301 -18.03 10.12 -1.55
C ALA A 301 -17.72 8.93 -0.63
N ILE A 302 -16.47 8.79 -0.17
CA ILE A 302 -15.98 7.61 0.55
C ILE A 302 -15.70 7.92 2.02
N LYS A 303 -15.38 9.18 2.36
CA LYS A 303 -14.94 9.60 3.71
C LYS A 303 -13.76 8.74 4.19
N PRO A 304 -12.64 8.70 3.45
CA PRO A 304 -11.46 7.98 3.88
C PRO A 304 -10.82 8.65 5.09
N ASP A 305 -10.19 7.85 5.94
CA ASP A 305 -9.42 8.32 7.09
C ASP A 305 -7.97 8.64 6.70
N TYR A 306 -7.51 8.05 5.58
CA TYR A 306 -6.16 8.18 5.06
C TYR A 306 -6.14 8.02 3.54
N VAL A 307 -5.23 8.73 2.86
CA VAL A 307 -4.98 8.56 1.42
C VAL A 307 -3.55 8.09 1.22
N MET A 308 -3.33 7.11 0.34
CA MET A 308 -2.01 6.72 -0.15
C MET A 308 -1.91 6.99 -1.63
N LEU A 309 -0.83 7.63 -2.06
CA LEU A 309 -0.61 7.96 -3.46
C LEU A 309 0.64 7.30 -4.02
N ARG A 310 0.53 6.72 -5.22
CA ARG A 310 1.66 6.32 -6.04
C ARG A 310 1.81 7.32 -7.18
N MET A 311 2.93 8.05 -7.17
CA MET A 311 3.21 9.08 -8.15
C MET A 311 4.33 8.68 -9.12
N ARG A 312 5.00 7.56 -8.85
CA ARG A 312 6.01 6.97 -9.72
C ARG A 312 5.70 5.50 -9.97
N GLN A 313 5.72 5.09 -11.22
CA GLN A 313 5.50 3.73 -11.67
C GLN A 313 6.84 3.10 -12.14
N PRO A 314 6.91 1.76 -12.35
CA PRO A 314 8.03 1.17 -13.06
C PRO A 314 8.25 1.85 -14.42
N GLY A 315 9.47 2.30 -14.68
CA GLY A 315 9.81 3.01 -15.90
C GLY A 315 9.60 4.52 -15.90
N GLY A 316 9.14 5.12 -14.79
CA GLY A 316 9.12 6.58 -14.72
C GLY A 316 8.03 7.19 -13.83
N PRO A 317 8.05 8.50 -13.63
CA PRO A 317 9.02 9.47 -14.16
C PRO A 317 10.46 9.28 -13.60
N PRO A 318 11.48 9.88 -14.24
CA PRO A 318 12.84 9.92 -13.70
C PRO A 318 12.89 10.60 -12.33
N GLN A 319 13.94 10.32 -11.53
CA GLN A 319 14.06 10.80 -10.14
C GLN A 319 13.82 12.31 -9.99
N ALA A 320 14.48 13.13 -10.83
CA ALA A 320 14.33 14.58 -10.76
C ALA A 320 12.89 15.06 -10.94
N GLU A 321 12.15 14.43 -11.85
CA GLU A 321 10.74 14.73 -12.08
C GLU A 321 9.85 14.18 -10.96
N ALA A 322 10.13 12.98 -10.46
CA ALA A 322 9.43 12.41 -9.30
C ALA A 322 9.55 13.33 -8.07
N LEU A 323 10.74 13.88 -7.80
CA LEU A 323 10.96 14.86 -6.73
C LEU A 323 10.18 16.17 -6.98
N ALA A 324 10.15 16.65 -8.23
CA ALA A 324 9.37 17.84 -8.58
C ALA A 324 7.86 17.60 -8.37
N ASP A 325 7.34 16.44 -8.75
CA ASP A 325 5.95 16.05 -8.56
C ASP A 325 5.59 15.92 -7.06
N ILE A 326 6.45 15.29 -6.25
CA ILE A 326 6.29 15.19 -4.79
C ILE A 326 6.23 16.59 -4.18
N ARG A 327 7.15 17.49 -4.57
CA ARG A 327 7.18 18.87 -4.09
C ARG A 327 5.93 19.63 -4.49
N LEU A 328 5.55 19.55 -5.77
CA LEU A 328 4.37 20.24 -6.30
C LEU A 328 3.10 19.80 -5.55
N PHE A 329 2.93 18.49 -5.36
CA PHE A 329 1.79 17.94 -4.64
C PHE A 329 1.80 18.36 -3.15
N GLY A 330 2.94 18.24 -2.50
CA GLY A 330 3.11 18.57 -1.08
C GLY A 330 2.83 20.05 -0.78
N GLU A 331 3.35 20.96 -1.62
CA GLU A 331 3.22 22.41 -1.41
C GLU A 331 1.86 22.97 -1.84
N LYS A 332 1.21 22.38 -2.85
CA LYS A 332 -0.01 22.94 -3.45
C LYS A 332 -1.28 22.18 -3.11
N VAL A 333 -1.22 20.86 -2.90
CA VAL A 333 -2.42 20.04 -2.69
C VAL A 333 -2.62 19.75 -1.20
N ILE A 334 -1.61 19.20 -0.51
CA ILE A 334 -1.74 18.75 0.89
C ILE A 334 -2.27 19.85 1.83
N PRO A 335 -1.79 21.12 1.79
CA PRO A 335 -2.28 22.15 2.72
C PRO A 335 -3.76 22.48 2.59
N ASN A 336 -4.41 22.07 1.49
CA ASN A 336 -5.80 22.40 1.16
C ASN A 336 -6.75 21.18 1.33
N LEU A 337 -6.24 20.01 1.74
CA LEU A 337 -7.00 18.79 2.03
C LEU A 337 -7.51 18.78 3.48
#